data_c1447eb8fb71cdb06975befb5af17dab
#
_entry.id   c1447eb8fb71cdb06975befb5af17dab
#
_cell.length_a   1.000
_cell.length_b   1.000
_cell.length_c   1.000
_cell.angle_alpha   90.00
_cell.angle_beta   90.00
_cell.angle_gamma   90.00
#
_symmetry.space_group_name_H-M   'P 1'
#
loop_
_entity.id
_entity.type
_entity.pdbx_description
1 polymer ?
#
loop_
_entity_poly.entity_id
_entity_poly.type
_entity_poly.pdbx_seq_one_letter_code
_entity_poly.pdbx_strand_id
1 'polypeptide(L)'
;MDRFTQLTLTSLVCASAAFSTLNASADIVISGTRIIYPQSSKDVTVKMENRGNNPLLVQSWLDDGRDTVNPQVLKLPFVVTPPVSRIDPSKGQTVRITWTQQPLTQDRESLFWFNVLEVPPKAKDADSQNALQLAFRTRIKMFFRPDGLQGDPAVAAGNLQWTQQGTALIANNSSPYYISMAKATITVKGKKIEVDSHTIPPLSHETIPVKNAPALQGGGIEYIAINDFGGTEKHQATIN
;
A
#
# COMPACT_ATOMS: atom_id res chain seq x y z
N MET A 1 50.68 -13.31 24.00
CA MET A 1 49.35 -12.63 23.87
C MET A 1 48.37 -13.53 24.59
N ASP A 2 47.90 -13.08 25.74
CA ASP A 2 47.10 -13.91 26.64
C ASP A 2 45.71 -14.18 26.10
N ARG A 3 45.18 -15.37 26.42
CA ARG A 3 43.83 -15.80 25.98
C ARG A 3 42.75 -14.78 26.32
N PHE A 4 42.93 -13.97 27.34
CA PHE A 4 42.02 -12.86 27.71
C PHE A 4 42.04 -11.73 26.70
N THR A 5 43.17 -11.36 26.13
CA THR A 5 43.29 -10.30 25.11
C THR A 5 42.71 -10.73 23.76
N GLN A 6 42.76 -12.01 23.42
CA GLN A 6 42.12 -12.56 22.23
C GLN A 6 40.58 -12.59 22.36
N LEU A 7 40.06 -12.96 23.54
CA LEU A 7 38.59 -12.95 23.76
C LEU A 7 38.00 -11.53 23.72
N THR A 8 38.68 -10.54 24.28
CA THR A 8 38.22 -9.16 24.26
C THR A 8 38.28 -8.55 22.86
N LEU A 9 39.31 -8.87 22.05
CA LEU A 9 39.42 -8.40 20.67
C LEU A 9 38.36 -9.03 19.76
N THR A 10 38.06 -10.32 19.94
CA THR A 10 37.01 -11.02 19.17
C THR A 10 35.62 -10.48 19.51
N SER A 11 35.32 -10.16 20.79
CA SER A 11 34.07 -9.58 21.21
C SER A 11 33.84 -8.16 20.65
N LEU A 12 34.93 -7.37 20.53
CA LEU A 12 34.88 -6.00 20.01
C LEU A 12 34.61 -5.99 18.49
N VAL A 13 35.17 -6.94 17.74
CA VAL A 13 34.94 -7.09 16.29
C VAL A 13 33.54 -7.59 16.00
N CYS A 14 32.98 -8.51 16.78
CA CYS A 14 31.61 -8.96 16.64
C CYS A 14 30.58 -7.85 16.99
N ALA A 15 30.89 -6.99 17.95
CA ALA A 15 29.99 -5.88 18.33
C ALA A 15 29.96 -4.77 17.26
N SER A 16 31.09 -4.53 16.53
CA SER A 16 31.09 -3.54 15.44
C SER A 16 30.40 -3.99 14.17
N ALA A 17 30.26 -5.29 13.91
CA ALA A 17 29.53 -5.83 12.76
C ALA A 17 27.99 -5.74 12.92
N ALA A 18 27.48 -5.58 14.13
CA ALA A 18 26.03 -5.53 14.42
C ALA A 18 25.39 -4.15 14.12
N PHE A 19 26.16 -3.10 13.82
CA PHE A 19 25.65 -1.74 13.62
C PHE A 19 25.54 -1.29 12.16
N SER A 20 25.91 -2.12 11.19
CA SER A 20 25.73 -1.77 9.77
C SER A 20 24.34 -2.18 9.26
N THR A 21 23.29 -1.54 9.76
CA THR A 21 21.97 -1.59 9.11
C THR A 21 22.04 -0.74 7.84
N LEU A 22 22.23 -1.37 6.69
CA LEU A 22 22.03 -0.73 5.40
C LEU A 22 20.53 -0.42 5.26
N ASN A 23 20.15 0.83 5.45
CA ASN A 23 18.81 1.29 5.18
C ASN A 23 18.61 1.27 3.65
N ALA A 24 17.90 0.25 3.13
CA ALA A 24 17.33 0.32 1.78
C ALA A 24 16.16 1.29 1.83
N SER A 25 16.34 2.48 1.27
CA SER A 25 15.30 3.50 1.16
C SER A 25 15.01 3.74 -0.32
N ALA A 26 13.74 3.78 -0.69
CA ALA A 26 13.33 4.36 -1.96
C ALA A 26 13.67 5.87 -1.93
N ASP A 27 14.28 6.37 -2.99
CA ASP A 27 14.70 7.76 -3.06
C ASP A 27 13.51 8.71 -3.34
N ILE A 28 12.45 8.20 -4.01
CA ILE A 28 11.24 8.98 -4.28
C ILE A 28 10.23 8.82 -3.14
N VAL A 29 9.93 9.92 -2.50
CA VAL A 29 8.88 10.04 -1.48
C VAL A 29 7.61 10.59 -2.11
N ILE A 30 6.49 9.87 -1.97
CA ILE A 30 5.17 10.26 -2.45
C ILE A 30 4.41 10.92 -1.29
N SER A 31 3.75 12.06 -1.56
CA SER A 31 2.92 12.74 -0.57
C SER A 31 1.60 12.00 -0.35
N GLY A 32 1.60 11.01 0.53
CA GLY A 32 0.43 10.22 0.90
C GLY A 32 0.56 8.74 0.56
N THR A 33 -0.23 7.93 1.26
CA THR A 33 -0.23 6.47 1.14
C THR A 33 -1.39 5.97 0.26
N ARG A 34 -2.27 6.88 -0.15
CA ARG A 34 -3.44 6.63 -1.00
C ARG A 34 -3.91 7.91 -1.69
N ILE A 35 -4.75 7.77 -2.71
CA ILE A 35 -5.35 8.86 -3.45
C ILE A 35 -6.87 8.67 -3.39
N ILE A 36 -7.59 9.72 -2.98
CA ILE A 36 -9.04 9.80 -3.17
C ILE A 36 -9.28 10.70 -4.38
N TYR A 37 -10.01 10.18 -5.38
CA TYR A 37 -10.41 10.92 -6.56
C TYR A 37 -11.92 11.17 -6.50
N PRO A 38 -12.40 12.33 -6.00
CA PRO A 38 -13.82 12.67 -6.06
C PRO A 38 -14.28 12.85 -7.52
N GLN A 39 -15.46 12.34 -7.87
CA GLN A 39 -15.99 12.45 -9.23
C GLN A 39 -16.15 13.90 -9.69
N SER A 40 -16.56 14.80 -8.78
CA SER A 40 -16.69 16.25 -9.03
C SER A 40 -15.36 16.97 -9.28
N SER A 41 -14.24 16.35 -8.94
CA SER A 41 -12.92 16.94 -9.18
C SER A 41 -12.52 16.81 -10.64
N LYS A 42 -12.05 17.91 -11.24
CA LYS A 42 -11.52 17.92 -12.61
C LYS A 42 -10.28 17.03 -12.72
N ASP A 43 -9.41 17.08 -11.71
CA ASP A 43 -8.20 16.29 -11.59
C ASP A 43 -7.78 16.18 -10.13
N VAL A 44 -6.86 15.25 -9.84
CA VAL A 44 -6.14 15.17 -8.58
C VAL A 44 -4.64 15.18 -8.84
N THR A 45 -3.87 15.65 -7.87
CA THR A 45 -2.42 15.76 -8.01
C THR A 45 -1.70 14.93 -6.96
N VAL A 46 -0.59 14.31 -7.37
CA VAL A 46 0.32 13.56 -6.51
C VAL A 46 1.68 14.25 -6.55
N LYS A 47 2.15 14.69 -5.39
CA LYS A 47 3.49 15.28 -5.26
C LYS A 47 4.49 14.18 -4.94
N MET A 48 5.61 14.22 -5.62
CA MET A 48 6.78 13.35 -5.41
C MET A 48 8.00 14.20 -5.15
N GLU A 49 8.92 13.72 -4.33
CA GLU A 49 10.17 14.38 -4.01
C GLU A 49 11.32 13.38 -4.07
N ASN A 50 12.39 13.71 -4.77
CA ASN A 50 13.60 12.92 -4.75
C ASN A 50 14.46 13.30 -3.54
N ARG A 51 14.51 12.42 -2.54
CA ARG A 51 15.33 12.58 -1.34
C ARG A 51 16.69 11.87 -1.44
N GLY A 52 16.94 11.21 -2.56
CA GLY A 52 18.23 10.61 -2.87
C GLY A 52 19.27 11.64 -3.35
N ASN A 53 20.48 11.12 -3.57
CA ASN A 53 21.63 11.94 -3.99
C ASN A 53 21.85 11.94 -5.51
N ASN A 54 21.07 11.14 -6.27
CA ASN A 54 21.21 11.01 -7.72
C ASN A 54 19.94 11.46 -8.44
N PRO A 55 20.05 11.98 -9.68
CA PRO A 55 18.87 12.20 -10.50
C PRO A 55 18.21 10.86 -10.85
N LEU A 56 16.88 10.81 -10.85
CA LEU A 56 16.10 9.63 -11.16
C LEU A 56 15.19 9.90 -12.37
N LEU A 57 15.07 8.91 -13.24
CA LEU A 57 13.97 8.86 -14.20
C LEU A 57 12.79 8.19 -13.52
N VAL A 58 11.66 8.88 -13.45
CA VAL A 58 10.46 8.41 -12.78
C VAL A 58 9.36 8.21 -13.80
N GLN A 59 8.81 6.99 -13.85
CA GLN A 59 7.65 6.67 -14.65
C GLN A 59 6.43 6.49 -13.74
N SER A 60 5.30 7.14 -14.10
CA SER A 60 4.05 7.09 -13.33
C SER A 60 2.89 6.64 -14.22
N TRP A 61 2.06 5.70 -13.72
CA TRP A 61 0.88 5.18 -14.42
C TRP A 61 -0.15 4.65 -13.44
N LEU A 62 -1.34 4.33 -13.95
CA LEU A 62 -2.39 3.62 -13.21
C LEU A 62 -2.52 2.18 -13.72
N ASP A 63 -2.91 1.26 -12.85
CA ASP A 63 -3.42 -0.07 -13.18
C ASP A 63 -4.72 -0.38 -12.43
N ASP A 64 -5.43 -1.41 -12.87
CA ASP A 64 -6.71 -1.89 -12.30
C ASP A 64 -6.56 -3.14 -11.43
N GLY A 65 -5.40 -3.35 -10.86
CA GLY A 65 -5.06 -4.54 -10.08
C GLY A 65 -4.22 -5.56 -10.85
N ARG A 66 -4.16 -5.46 -12.18
CA ARG A 66 -3.32 -6.30 -13.06
C ARG A 66 -1.89 -5.75 -13.11
N ASP A 67 -1.14 -5.97 -12.05
CA ASP A 67 0.17 -5.33 -11.81
C ASP A 67 1.32 -5.86 -12.70
N THR A 68 1.13 -7.01 -13.37
CA THR A 68 2.09 -7.62 -14.28
C THR A 68 1.84 -7.26 -15.75
N VAL A 69 0.70 -6.61 -16.05
CA VAL A 69 0.35 -6.22 -17.42
C VAL A 69 1.11 -4.97 -17.82
N ASN A 70 1.61 -4.92 -19.06
CA ASN A 70 2.25 -3.73 -19.60
C ASN A 70 1.28 -2.53 -19.52
N PRO A 71 1.67 -1.42 -18.86
CA PRO A 71 0.80 -0.25 -18.69
C PRO A 71 0.26 0.33 -20.00
N GLN A 72 0.99 0.18 -21.10
CA GLN A 72 0.60 0.72 -22.41
C GLN A 72 -0.63 0.03 -23.02
N VAL A 73 -0.94 -1.21 -22.60
CA VAL A 73 -2.11 -1.93 -23.10
C VAL A 73 -3.34 -1.77 -22.19
N LEU A 74 -3.16 -1.15 -21.01
CA LEU A 74 -4.25 -0.89 -20.07
C LEU A 74 -5.07 0.30 -20.57
N LYS A 75 -6.34 0.04 -20.92
CA LYS A 75 -7.30 1.10 -21.31
C LYS A 75 -8.08 1.52 -20.07
N LEU A 76 -7.54 2.46 -19.30
CA LEU A 76 -8.17 3.00 -18.11
C LEU A 76 -8.79 4.37 -18.41
N PRO A 77 -9.86 4.75 -17.72
CA PRO A 77 -10.54 6.04 -17.94
C PRO A 77 -9.81 7.22 -17.29
N PHE A 78 -8.48 7.17 -17.26
CA PHE A 78 -7.64 8.21 -16.65
C PHE A 78 -6.41 8.49 -17.48
N VAL A 79 -5.97 9.76 -17.44
CA VAL A 79 -4.69 10.22 -18.02
C VAL A 79 -3.79 10.67 -16.88
N VAL A 80 -2.54 10.19 -16.90
CA VAL A 80 -1.49 10.55 -15.93
C VAL A 80 -0.49 11.48 -16.62
N THR A 81 -0.24 12.67 -16.08
CA THR A 81 0.60 13.69 -16.73
C THR A 81 1.52 14.42 -15.74
N PRO A 82 2.84 14.47 -15.99
CA PRO A 82 3.59 13.76 -17.03
C PRO A 82 3.74 12.26 -16.68
N PRO A 83 3.69 11.35 -17.67
CA PRO A 83 3.87 9.91 -17.40
C PRO A 83 5.33 9.54 -17.12
N VAL A 84 6.27 10.34 -17.59
CA VAL A 84 7.71 10.18 -17.36
C VAL A 84 8.31 11.54 -17.03
N SER A 85 9.15 11.60 -16.02
CA SER A 85 9.87 12.82 -15.63
C SER A 85 11.24 12.47 -15.06
N ARG A 86 12.19 13.38 -15.23
CA ARG A 86 13.46 13.35 -14.51
C ARG A 86 13.31 14.21 -13.25
N ILE A 87 13.69 13.67 -12.11
CA ILE A 87 13.68 14.39 -10.85
C ILE A 87 15.10 14.43 -10.29
N ASP A 88 15.69 15.62 -10.28
CA ASP A 88 17.03 15.84 -9.72
C ASP A 88 17.02 15.75 -8.19
N PRO A 89 18.18 15.54 -7.53
CA PRO A 89 18.29 15.48 -6.08
C PRO A 89 17.64 16.68 -5.38
N SER A 90 16.89 16.43 -4.32
CA SER A 90 16.17 17.44 -3.54
C SER A 90 15.15 18.26 -4.33
N LYS A 91 14.72 17.77 -5.50
CA LYS A 91 13.66 18.38 -6.31
C LYS A 91 12.38 17.56 -6.25
N GLY A 92 11.27 18.25 -6.47
CA GLY A 92 9.93 17.63 -6.53
C GLY A 92 9.36 17.63 -7.94
N GLN A 93 8.42 16.72 -8.16
CA GLN A 93 7.57 16.64 -9.32
C GLN A 93 6.13 16.46 -8.88
N THR A 94 5.21 17.16 -9.53
CA THR A 94 3.78 16.94 -9.36
C THR A 94 3.24 16.22 -10.58
N VAL A 95 2.58 15.10 -10.36
CA VAL A 95 1.85 14.33 -11.37
C VAL A 95 0.37 14.63 -11.21
N ARG A 96 -0.31 14.89 -12.33
CA ARG A 96 -1.75 15.10 -12.40
C ARG A 96 -2.41 13.85 -12.95
N ILE A 97 -3.52 13.45 -12.33
CA ILE A 97 -4.39 12.37 -12.78
C ILE A 97 -5.71 13.00 -13.17
N THR A 98 -6.14 12.81 -14.41
CA THR A 98 -7.38 13.38 -14.95
C THR A 98 -8.30 12.26 -15.42
N TRP A 99 -9.53 12.24 -14.94
CA TRP A 99 -10.57 11.32 -15.42
C TRP A 99 -11.05 11.75 -16.82
N THR A 100 -11.13 10.78 -17.75
CA THR A 100 -11.58 11.03 -19.12
C THR A 100 -13.11 11.03 -19.30
N GLN A 101 -13.83 10.94 -18.20
CA GLN A 101 -15.29 10.86 -18.12
C GLN A 101 -15.91 9.62 -18.78
N GLN A 102 -15.10 8.60 -19.10
CA GLN A 102 -15.65 7.30 -19.45
C GLN A 102 -16.41 6.72 -18.26
N PRO A 103 -17.55 6.04 -18.51
CA PRO A 103 -18.41 5.55 -17.44
C PRO A 103 -17.67 4.64 -16.45
N LEU A 104 -17.84 4.92 -15.18
CA LEU A 104 -17.45 4.09 -14.04
C LEU A 104 -18.69 3.79 -13.21
N THR A 105 -18.64 2.77 -12.36
CA THR A 105 -19.69 2.41 -11.42
C THR A 105 -20.04 3.61 -10.54
N GLN A 106 -21.35 3.90 -10.37
CA GLN A 106 -21.83 5.12 -9.68
C GLN A 106 -22.41 4.84 -8.29
N ASP A 107 -22.66 3.58 -7.95
CA ASP A 107 -23.25 3.18 -6.66
C ASP A 107 -22.19 2.89 -5.58
N ARG A 108 -20.92 2.87 -5.95
CA ARG A 108 -19.78 2.53 -5.08
C ARG A 108 -18.47 3.07 -5.60
N GLU A 109 -17.44 3.08 -4.77
CA GLU A 109 -16.06 3.36 -5.18
C GLU A 109 -15.54 2.35 -6.20
N SER A 110 -14.61 2.81 -7.04
CA SER A 110 -13.78 1.96 -7.92
C SER A 110 -12.32 2.06 -7.49
N LEU A 111 -11.62 0.91 -7.42
CA LEU A 111 -10.22 0.84 -7.02
C LEU A 111 -9.30 0.78 -8.22
N PHE A 112 -8.32 1.66 -8.23
CA PHE A 112 -7.17 1.68 -9.11
C PHE A 112 -5.88 1.75 -8.29
N TRP A 113 -4.74 1.57 -8.96
CA TRP A 113 -3.44 1.63 -8.33
C TRP A 113 -2.55 2.62 -9.06
N PHE A 114 -2.05 3.61 -8.33
CA PHE A 114 -1.06 4.54 -8.83
C PHE A 114 0.34 3.97 -8.59
N ASN A 115 1.12 3.90 -9.66
CA ASN A 115 2.46 3.33 -9.67
C ASN A 115 3.49 4.41 -9.93
N VAL A 116 4.62 4.28 -9.27
CA VAL A 116 5.82 5.08 -9.46
C VAL A 116 7.00 4.14 -9.58
N LEU A 117 7.64 4.11 -10.73
CA LEU A 117 8.85 3.34 -10.98
C LEU A 117 10.05 4.30 -11.03
N GLU A 118 11.02 4.05 -10.16
CA GLU A 118 12.26 4.79 -10.05
C GLU A 118 13.36 4.05 -10.80
N VAL A 119 13.95 4.71 -11.80
CA VAL A 119 15.04 4.17 -12.59
C VAL A 119 16.28 5.03 -12.36
N PRO A 120 17.29 4.53 -11.62
CA PRO A 120 18.53 5.25 -11.39
C PRO A 120 19.36 5.35 -12.68
N PRO A 121 20.27 6.33 -12.79
CA PRO A 121 21.18 6.44 -13.89
C PRO A 121 22.12 5.22 -13.96
N LYS A 122 22.54 4.84 -15.16
CA LYS A 122 23.54 3.79 -15.36
C LYS A 122 24.84 4.21 -14.66
N ALA A 123 25.43 3.31 -13.87
CA ALA A 123 26.72 3.54 -13.25
C ALA A 123 27.79 3.76 -14.33
N LYS A 124 28.72 4.71 -14.12
CA LYS A 124 29.76 5.06 -15.12
C LYS A 124 30.63 3.88 -15.53
N ASP A 125 30.84 2.92 -14.63
CA ASP A 125 31.68 1.73 -14.84
C ASP A 125 30.86 0.42 -14.94
N ALA A 126 29.57 0.51 -15.22
CA ALA A 126 28.67 -0.67 -15.23
C ALA A 126 29.05 -1.71 -16.29
N ASP A 127 29.74 -1.30 -17.36
CA ASP A 127 30.16 -2.20 -18.44
C ASP A 127 31.44 -2.96 -18.10
N SER A 128 32.19 -2.54 -17.06
CA SER A 128 33.47 -3.13 -16.63
C SER A 128 33.39 -3.94 -15.34
N GLN A 129 32.27 -3.87 -14.62
CA GLN A 129 32.05 -4.56 -13.36
C GLN A 129 30.70 -5.27 -13.35
N ASN A 130 30.59 -6.38 -12.59
CA ASN A 130 29.30 -7.04 -12.30
C ASN A 130 28.46 -6.16 -11.37
N ALA A 131 27.86 -5.08 -11.91
CA ALA A 131 27.04 -4.16 -11.15
C ALA A 131 25.56 -4.57 -11.22
N LEU A 132 24.91 -4.70 -10.06
CA LEU A 132 23.47 -4.88 -9.96
C LEU A 132 22.80 -3.49 -9.92
N GLN A 133 21.96 -3.18 -10.90
CA GLN A 133 21.15 -1.98 -10.90
C GLN A 133 19.71 -2.36 -10.50
N LEU A 134 19.22 -1.77 -9.44
CA LEU A 134 17.85 -1.98 -8.93
C LEU A 134 16.94 -0.82 -9.33
N ALA A 135 15.74 -1.14 -9.79
CA ALA A 135 14.65 -0.21 -9.97
C ALA A 135 13.57 -0.51 -8.91
N PHE A 136 13.10 0.53 -8.22
CA PHE A 136 12.06 0.40 -7.22
C PHE A 136 10.71 0.82 -7.78
N ARG A 137 9.68 0.02 -7.50
CA ARG A 137 8.30 0.35 -7.85
C ARG A 137 7.48 0.54 -6.58
N THR A 138 7.01 1.74 -6.36
CA THR A 138 6.05 2.06 -5.30
C THR A 138 4.65 2.04 -5.89
N ARG A 139 3.69 1.44 -5.17
CA ARG A 139 2.31 1.27 -5.63
C ARG A 139 1.34 1.64 -4.52
N ILE A 140 0.50 2.65 -4.74
CA ILE A 140 -0.50 3.12 -3.78
C ILE A 140 -1.91 3.02 -4.37
N LYS A 141 -2.91 2.81 -3.52
CA LYS A 141 -4.31 2.72 -3.93
C LYS A 141 -4.85 4.09 -4.36
N MET A 142 -5.66 4.11 -5.41
CA MET A 142 -6.49 5.25 -5.80
C MET A 142 -7.95 4.81 -5.82
N PHE A 143 -8.79 5.50 -5.05
CA PHE A 143 -10.23 5.27 -5.01
C PHE A 143 -10.93 6.36 -5.80
N PHE A 144 -11.55 6.00 -6.93
CA PHE A 144 -12.48 6.88 -7.59
C PHE A 144 -13.79 6.83 -6.82
N ARG A 145 -14.22 7.99 -6.33
CA ARG A 145 -15.40 8.15 -5.48
C ARG A 145 -16.48 8.90 -6.22
N PRO A 146 -17.57 8.23 -6.65
CA PRO A 146 -18.75 8.89 -7.18
C PRO A 146 -19.37 9.88 -6.19
N ASP A 147 -20.02 10.91 -6.73
CA ASP A 147 -20.77 11.84 -5.91
C ASP A 147 -22.09 11.19 -5.42
N GLY A 148 -22.55 11.60 -4.24
CA GLY A 148 -23.83 11.15 -3.69
C GLY A 148 -23.84 9.72 -3.12
N LEU A 149 -22.71 9.09 -2.90
CA LEU A 149 -22.65 7.81 -2.19
C LEU A 149 -23.23 7.95 -0.78
N GLN A 150 -24.00 6.94 -0.38
CA GLN A 150 -24.68 6.96 0.93
C GLN A 150 -23.70 6.65 2.08
N GLY A 151 -23.90 7.30 3.22
CA GLY A 151 -23.06 7.10 4.42
C GLY A 151 -21.81 7.97 4.43
N ASP A 152 -20.93 7.67 5.37
CA ASP A 152 -19.68 8.40 5.59
C ASP A 152 -18.49 7.42 5.55
N PRO A 153 -17.49 7.66 4.70
CA PRO A 153 -16.29 6.81 4.63
C PRO A 153 -15.55 6.72 5.98
N ALA A 154 -15.62 7.77 6.80
CA ALA A 154 -14.95 7.80 8.09
C ALA A 154 -15.49 6.76 9.09
N VAL A 155 -16.78 6.38 8.98
CA VAL A 155 -17.42 5.39 9.87
C VAL A 155 -17.58 4.02 9.22
N ALA A 156 -17.35 3.91 7.92
CA ALA A 156 -17.59 2.68 7.16
C ALA A 156 -16.82 1.47 7.71
N ALA A 157 -15.57 1.68 8.11
CA ALA A 157 -14.72 0.63 8.65
C ALA A 157 -15.27 0.06 9.98
N GLY A 158 -15.87 0.90 10.83
CA GLY A 158 -16.47 0.47 12.10
C GLY A 158 -17.74 -0.36 11.95
N ASN A 159 -18.36 -0.34 10.76
CA ASN A 159 -19.61 -1.05 10.45
C ASN A 159 -19.39 -2.43 9.79
N LEU A 160 -18.15 -2.90 9.65
CA LEU A 160 -17.86 -4.23 9.14
C LEU A 160 -18.51 -5.31 10.01
N GLN A 161 -19.20 -6.25 9.34
CA GLN A 161 -19.75 -7.42 9.99
C GLN A 161 -18.86 -8.62 9.70
N TRP A 162 -18.60 -9.39 10.75
CA TRP A 162 -17.68 -10.51 10.71
C TRP A 162 -18.41 -11.82 10.93
N THR A 163 -18.19 -12.78 10.03
CA THR A 163 -18.75 -14.13 10.14
C THR A 163 -17.69 -15.16 9.80
N GLN A 164 -17.93 -16.42 10.15
CA GLN A 164 -17.07 -17.54 9.76
C GLN A 164 -17.76 -18.43 8.74
N GLN A 165 -17.04 -18.82 7.69
CA GLN A 165 -17.48 -19.84 6.73
C GLN A 165 -16.38 -20.90 6.56
N GLY A 166 -16.61 -22.09 7.10
CA GLY A 166 -15.57 -23.13 7.13
C GLY A 166 -14.32 -22.67 7.89
N THR A 167 -13.18 -22.67 7.23
CA THR A 167 -11.89 -22.18 7.79
C THR A 167 -11.60 -20.72 7.47
N ALA A 168 -12.51 -20.02 6.81
CA ALA A 168 -12.32 -18.63 6.43
C ALA A 168 -13.12 -17.67 7.32
N LEU A 169 -12.53 -16.52 7.60
CA LEU A 169 -13.19 -15.35 8.15
C LEU A 169 -13.79 -14.54 7.00
N ILE A 170 -15.03 -14.14 7.12
CA ILE A 170 -15.72 -13.31 6.13
C ILE A 170 -15.90 -11.91 6.69
N ALA A 171 -15.36 -10.92 6.00
CA ALA A 171 -15.57 -9.51 6.29
C ALA A 171 -16.65 -8.94 5.35
N ASN A 172 -17.86 -8.70 5.87
CA ASN A 172 -18.97 -8.15 5.09
C ASN A 172 -18.98 -6.63 5.18
N ASN A 173 -18.98 -5.98 4.03
CA ASN A 173 -18.99 -4.53 3.88
C ASN A 173 -20.29 -4.11 3.15
N SER A 174 -21.24 -3.57 3.88
CA SER A 174 -22.48 -3.03 3.33
C SER A 174 -22.38 -1.57 2.86
N SER A 175 -21.22 -0.92 3.09
CA SER A 175 -20.99 0.45 2.66
C SER A 175 -20.55 0.52 1.20
N PRO A 176 -20.73 1.68 0.52
CA PRO A 176 -20.24 1.87 -0.85
C PRO A 176 -18.74 2.22 -0.92
N TYR A 177 -18.01 2.16 0.19
CA TYR A 177 -16.59 2.52 0.29
C TYR A 177 -15.70 1.29 0.43
N TYR A 178 -14.52 1.33 -0.18
CA TYR A 178 -13.47 0.34 0.08
C TYR A 178 -12.91 0.50 1.50
N ILE A 179 -12.74 -0.60 2.21
CA ILE A 179 -12.10 -0.59 3.52
C ILE A 179 -10.71 -1.24 3.41
N SER A 180 -9.67 -0.48 3.76
CA SER A 180 -8.30 -0.96 3.78
C SER A 180 -7.95 -1.39 5.21
N MET A 181 -8.02 -2.68 5.48
CA MET A 181 -7.56 -3.26 6.74
C MET A 181 -6.05 -3.47 6.69
N ALA A 182 -5.32 -2.88 7.62
CA ALA A 182 -3.87 -3.05 7.72
C ALA A 182 -3.49 -4.37 8.40
N LYS A 183 -4.24 -4.74 9.44
CA LYS A 183 -4.11 -6.02 10.17
C LYS A 183 -5.34 -6.25 11.05
N ALA A 184 -5.54 -7.49 11.48
CA ALA A 184 -6.50 -7.80 12.52
C ALA A 184 -5.93 -8.86 13.50
N THR A 185 -6.49 -8.90 14.69
CA THR A 185 -6.21 -9.92 15.72
C THR A 185 -7.53 -10.51 16.17
N ILE A 186 -7.70 -11.80 15.95
CA ILE A 186 -8.85 -12.56 16.44
C ILE A 186 -8.49 -13.14 17.78
N THR A 187 -9.39 -12.99 18.77
CA THR A 187 -9.25 -13.61 20.10
C THR A 187 -10.39 -14.59 20.32
N VAL A 188 -10.07 -15.88 20.41
CA VAL A 188 -11.04 -16.94 20.66
C VAL A 188 -10.49 -17.93 21.69
N LYS A 189 -11.25 -18.21 22.75
CA LYS A 189 -10.85 -19.11 23.86
C LYS A 189 -9.44 -18.80 24.41
N GLY A 190 -9.11 -17.51 24.53
CA GLY A 190 -7.82 -17.04 25.03
C GLY A 190 -6.64 -17.14 24.03
N LYS A 191 -6.85 -17.67 22.84
CA LYS A 191 -5.84 -17.72 21.78
C LYS A 191 -5.98 -16.51 20.86
N LYS A 192 -4.84 -15.94 20.44
CA LYS A 192 -4.76 -14.86 19.47
C LYS A 192 -4.31 -15.40 18.11
N ILE A 193 -4.98 -14.94 17.06
CA ILE A 193 -4.67 -15.28 15.66
C ILE A 193 -4.51 -13.98 14.92
N GLU A 194 -3.34 -13.75 14.35
CA GLU A 194 -3.06 -12.57 13.54
C GLU A 194 -3.57 -12.79 12.10
N VAL A 195 -4.10 -11.72 11.54
CA VAL A 195 -4.60 -11.65 10.15
C VAL A 195 -3.90 -10.50 9.45
N ASP A 196 -3.32 -10.78 8.31
CA ASP A 196 -2.60 -9.82 7.49
C ASP A 196 -3.53 -8.77 6.85
N SER A 197 -2.93 -7.84 6.09
CA SER A 197 -3.66 -6.77 5.42
C SER A 197 -4.61 -7.30 4.34
N HIS A 198 -5.83 -6.77 4.30
CA HIS A 198 -6.86 -7.05 3.30
C HIS A 198 -7.53 -5.76 2.82
N THR A 199 -8.04 -5.81 1.59
CA THR A 199 -8.89 -4.74 1.06
C THR A 199 -10.29 -5.28 0.88
N ILE A 200 -11.23 -4.81 1.69
CA ILE A 200 -12.60 -5.26 1.67
C ILE A 200 -13.39 -4.41 0.66
N PRO A 201 -13.93 -5.03 -0.40
CA PRO A 201 -14.64 -4.28 -1.45
C PRO A 201 -15.99 -3.74 -0.97
N PRO A 202 -16.49 -2.66 -1.58
CA PRO A 202 -17.77 -2.05 -1.23
C PRO A 202 -18.95 -2.93 -1.65
N LEU A 203 -20.05 -2.87 -0.88
CA LEU A 203 -21.31 -3.61 -1.12
C LEU A 203 -21.07 -5.10 -1.39
N SER A 204 -20.11 -5.69 -0.69
CA SER A 204 -19.61 -7.05 -0.93
C SER A 204 -18.93 -7.62 0.33
N HIS A 205 -18.23 -8.71 0.17
CA HIS A 205 -17.44 -9.31 1.23
C HIS A 205 -16.04 -9.68 0.76
N GLU A 206 -15.13 -9.83 1.72
CA GLU A 206 -13.79 -10.38 1.55
C GLU A 206 -13.68 -11.69 2.31
N THR A 207 -13.17 -12.72 1.63
CA THR A 207 -12.92 -14.04 2.22
C THR A 207 -11.47 -14.14 2.63
N ILE A 208 -11.22 -14.21 3.92
CA ILE A 208 -9.90 -14.18 4.52
C ILE A 208 -9.54 -15.57 5.05
N PRO A 209 -8.59 -16.29 4.44
CA PRO A 209 -8.15 -17.59 4.93
C PRO A 209 -7.49 -17.45 6.31
N VAL A 210 -7.93 -18.25 7.28
CA VAL A 210 -7.32 -18.30 8.61
C VAL A 210 -6.67 -19.67 8.79
N LYS A 211 -5.34 -19.70 8.89
CA LYS A 211 -4.59 -20.95 9.06
C LYS A 211 -4.96 -21.62 10.37
N ASN A 212 -5.27 -22.94 10.29
CA ASN A 212 -5.65 -23.76 11.44
C ASN A 212 -6.80 -23.15 12.26
N ALA A 213 -7.76 -22.53 11.56
CA ALA A 213 -8.86 -21.82 12.21
C ALA A 213 -9.66 -22.78 13.11
N PRO A 214 -9.72 -22.49 14.43
CA PRO A 214 -10.73 -23.11 15.29
C PRO A 214 -12.13 -22.57 14.94
N ALA A 215 -13.16 -23.01 15.65
CA ALA A 215 -14.43 -22.32 15.62
C ALA A 215 -14.22 -20.87 16.14
N LEU A 216 -14.39 -19.87 15.25
CA LEU A 216 -14.18 -18.45 15.55
C LEU A 216 -15.44 -17.78 16.09
N GLN A 217 -16.60 -18.39 15.88
CA GLN A 217 -17.90 -17.85 16.30
C GLN A 217 -17.90 -17.50 17.80
N GLY A 218 -18.39 -16.30 18.13
CA GLY A 218 -18.36 -15.73 19.47
C GLY A 218 -17.00 -15.16 19.86
N GLY A 219 -15.98 -15.29 19.03
CA GLY A 219 -14.67 -14.64 19.23
C GLY A 219 -14.71 -13.14 18.98
N GLY A 220 -13.83 -12.40 19.65
CA GLY A 220 -13.61 -10.99 19.37
C GLY A 220 -12.62 -10.80 18.24
N ILE A 221 -12.83 -9.77 17.43
CA ILE A 221 -11.86 -9.30 16.45
C ILE A 221 -11.53 -7.84 16.72
N GLU A 222 -10.23 -7.52 16.83
CA GLU A 222 -9.70 -6.17 16.82
C GLU A 222 -8.99 -5.96 15.47
N TYR A 223 -9.30 -4.89 14.75
CA TYR A 223 -8.69 -4.61 13.46
C TYR A 223 -8.33 -3.13 13.32
N ILE A 224 -7.31 -2.89 12.50
CA ILE A 224 -6.82 -1.56 12.18
C ILE A 224 -7.19 -1.27 10.74
N ALA A 225 -8.02 -0.26 10.53
CA ALA A 225 -8.33 0.29 9.21
C ALA A 225 -7.47 1.53 8.94
N ILE A 226 -7.23 1.79 7.64
CA ILE A 226 -6.52 2.98 7.19
C ILE A 226 -7.53 3.91 6.54
N ASN A 227 -7.68 5.11 7.07
CA ASN A 227 -8.63 6.13 6.59
C ASN A 227 -8.13 6.85 5.31
N ASP A 228 -8.94 7.76 4.76
CA ASP A 228 -8.65 8.51 3.53
C ASP A 228 -7.35 9.32 3.60
N PHE A 229 -6.97 9.77 4.79
CA PHE A 229 -5.75 10.55 5.03
C PHE A 229 -4.50 9.70 5.25
N GLY A 230 -4.64 8.36 5.26
CA GLY A 230 -3.56 7.43 5.56
C GLY A 230 -3.30 7.20 7.05
N GLY A 231 -4.12 7.78 7.92
CA GLY A 231 -4.12 7.52 9.36
C GLY A 231 -4.73 6.15 9.68
N THR A 232 -4.37 5.60 10.84
CA THR A 232 -4.88 4.30 11.30
C THR A 232 -5.95 4.47 12.37
N GLU A 233 -7.01 3.69 12.27
CA GLU A 233 -8.13 3.65 13.21
C GLU A 233 -8.35 2.24 13.71
N LYS A 234 -8.55 2.10 15.03
CA LYS A 234 -8.80 0.81 15.67
C LYS A 234 -10.29 0.58 15.83
N HIS A 235 -10.72 -0.61 15.44
CA HIS A 235 -12.11 -1.07 15.58
C HIS A 235 -12.15 -2.42 16.26
N GLN A 236 -13.28 -2.72 16.89
CA GLN A 236 -13.54 -4.00 17.54
C GLN A 236 -14.93 -4.49 17.15
N ALA A 237 -15.06 -5.80 16.98
CA ALA A 237 -16.34 -6.45 16.68
C ALA A 237 -16.34 -7.88 17.23
N THR A 238 -17.51 -8.53 17.15
CA THR A 238 -17.68 -9.96 17.46
C THR A 238 -17.87 -10.72 16.14
N ILE A 239 -17.33 -11.93 16.06
CA ILE A 239 -17.51 -12.83 14.92
C ILE A 239 -18.79 -13.64 15.15
N ASN A 240 -19.79 -13.47 14.29
CA ASN A 240 -21.09 -14.12 14.33
C ASN A 240 -21.09 -15.48 13.63
#